data_13edfe96f12323204619f29f30192614
#
_entry.id   13edfe96f12323204619f29f30192614
#
_cell.length_a   1.000
_cell.length_b   1.000
_cell.length_c   1.000
_cell.angle_alpha   90.00
_cell.angle_beta   90.00
_cell.angle_gamma   90.00
#
_symmetry.space_group_name_H-M   'P 1'
#
loop_
_entity.id
_entity.type
_entity.pdbx_description
1 polymer ?
#
loop_
_entity_poly.entity_id
_entity_poly.type
_entity_poly.pdbx_seq_one_letter_code
_entity_poly.pdbx_strand_id
1 'polypeptide(L)'
;EAISDGYNTQTEIANYLGSKSVGGHLLKLEDTYNLIEKKRPMWAGGKTQTVRYAVGDVFLRFWFRYIEKNEMLIEIGQYSLLAKIITDDYTTFTGETLERYFKAKLIESMEYRAIGSWWDPKGYTDSKGNHQQCEIDIIAVRADDKTVDIIEVKRNADKFSPKLMEEKVDFLLSKEKRLRRYKRTVKCMSLADV
;
A
#
# COMPACT_ATOMS: atom_id res chain seq x y z
N GLU A 1 1.60 -0.33 -16.82
CA GLU A 1 0.61 0.76 -16.92
C GLU A 1 -0.56 0.53 -15.95
N ALA A 2 -1.54 -0.37 -16.20
CA ALA A 2 -2.73 -0.55 -15.36
C ALA A 2 -2.45 -0.54 -13.84
N ILE A 3 -1.42 -1.26 -13.39
CA ILE A 3 -1.03 -1.32 -11.97
C ILE A 3 -0.52 0.04 -11.47
N SER A 4 0.21 0.79 -12.31
CA SER A 4 0.67 2.15 -11.98
C SER A 4 -0.48 3.16 -11.91
N ASP A 5 -1.61 2.84 -12.57
CA ASP A 5 -2.85 3.61 -12.55
C ASP A 5 -3.75 3.31 -11.35
N GLY A 6 -3.32 2.38 -10.48
CA GLY A 6 -4.05 2.03 -9.28
C GLY A 6 -4.95 0.79 -9.40
N TYR A 7 -5.08 0.19 -10.60
CA TYR A 7 -5.77 -1.10 -10.76
C TYR A 7 -4.89 -2.22 -10.21
N ASN A 8 -5.13 -2.62 -8.98
CA ASN A 8 -4.20 -3.47 -8.26
C ASN A 8 -4.69 -4.90 -7.99
N THR A 9 -5.96 -5.20 -8.25
CA THR A 9 -6.48 -6.56 -8.18
C THR A 9 -6.52 -7.21 -9.57
N GLN A 10 -6.47 -8.54 -9.62
CA GLN A 10 -6.56 -9.26 -10.88
C GLN A 10 -7.83 -8.91 -11.67
N THR A 11 -8.95 -8.72 -10.97
CA THR A 11 -10.24 -8.37 -11.58
C THR A 11 -10.21 -6.95 -12.17
N GLU A 12 -9.69 -5.98 -11.44
CA GLU A 12 -9.56 -4.60 -11.93
C GLU A 12 -8.64 -4.52 -13.15
N ILE A 13 -7.49 -5.20 -13.10
CA ILE A 13 -6.54 -5.25 -14.21
C ILE A 13 -7.18 -5.91 -15.44
N ALA A 14 -7.92 -7.01 -15.26
CA ALA A 14 -8.61 -7.67 -16.34
C ALA A 14 -9.67 -6.77 -16.98
N ASN A 15 -10.46 -6.06 -16.16
CA ASN A 15 -11.47 -5.12 -16.64
C ASN A 15 -10.84 -3.94 -17.40
N TYR A 16 -9.76 -3.36 -16.87
CA TYR A 16 -9.02 -2.28 -17.54
C TYR A 16 -8.52 -2.69 -18.93
N LEU A 17 -8.03 -3.92 -19.06
CA LEU A 17 -7.50 -4.46 -20.32
C LEU A 17 -8.56 -5.03 -21.24
N GLY A 18 -9.83 -5.05 -20.84
CA GLY A 18 -10.91 -5.72 -21.59
C GLY A 18 -10.69 -7.22 -21.79
N SER A 19 -9.91 -7.84 -20.91
CA SER A 19 -9.49 -9.25 -21.02
C SER A 19 -10.23 -10.13 -20.01
N LYS A 20 -10.60 -11.35 -20.43
CA LYS A 20 -11.23 -12.32 -19.54
C LYS A 20 -10.26 -12.98 -18.55
N SER A 21 -8.96 -12.98 -18.84
CA SER A 21 -7.94 -13.59 -17.98
C SER A 21 -6.60 -12.89 -18.13
N VAL A 22 -6.03 -12.46 -17.02
CA VAL A 22 -4.70 -11.83 -16.95
C VAL A 22 -3.71 -12.61 -16.07
N GLY A 23 -4.16 -13.70 -15.44
CA GLY A 23 -3.36 -14.43 -14.45
C GLY A 23 -2.01 -14.91 -14.98
N GLY A 24 -1.96 -15.45 -16.21
CA GLY A 24 -0.71 -15.90 -16.82
C GLY A 24 0.26 -14.75 -17.12
N HIS A 25 -0.26 -13.57 -17.48
CA HIS A 25 0.58 -12.39 -17.70
C HIS A 25 1.14 -11.85 -16.37
N LEU A 26 0.31 -11.78 -15.33
CA LEU A 26 0.74 -11.37 -14.00
C LEU A 26 1.80 -12.30 -13.42
N LEU A 27 1.65 -13.62 -13.61
CA LEU A 27 2.64 -14.59 -13.18
C LEU A 27 4.00 -14.39 -13.88
N LYS A 28 3.99 -14.14 -15.20
CA LYS A 28 5.23 -13.85 -15.95
C LYS A 28 5.88 -12.53 -15.48
N LEU A 29 5.09 -11.49 -15.25
CA LEU A 29 5.58 -10.21 -14.77
C LEU A 29 6.18 -10.31 -13.35
N GLU A 30 5.62 -11.16 -12.50
CA GLU A 30 6.10 -11.45 -11.14
C GLU A 30 7.34 -12.36 -11.19
N ASP A 31 7.20 -13.59 -11.69
CA ASP A 31 8.19 -14.65 -11.52
C ASP A 31 9.34 -14.59 -12.54
N THR A 32 9.04 -14.15 -13.79
CA THR A 32 10.04 -14.17 -14.86
C THR A 32 10.75 -12.84 -15.02
N TYR A 33 10.00 -11.75 -14.98
CA TYR A 33 10.55 -10.41 -15.24
C TYR A 33 10.83 -9.63 -13.95
N ASN A 34 10.29 -10.03 -12.81
CA ASN A 34 10.43 -9.35 -11.52
C ASN A 34 10.05 -7.85 -11.57
N LEU A 35 9.04 -7.53 -12.39
CA LEU A 35 8.57 -6.15 -12.59
C LEU A 35 7.45 -5.76 -11.63
N ILE A 36 6.73 -6.74 -11.13
CA ILE A 36 5.62 -6.53 -10.19
C ILE A 36 5.78 -7.39 -8.95
N GLU A 37 5.23 -6.91 -7.86
CA GLU A 37 5.16 -7.58 -6.57
C GLU A 37 3.73 -7.97 -6.27
N LYS A 38 3.56 -9.19 -5.77
CA LYS A 38 2.28 -9.67 -5.28
C LYS A 38 2.18 -9.42 -3.78
N LYS A 39 1.34 -8.49 -3.39
CA LYS A 39 1.09 -8.12 -2.00
C LYS A 39 -0.09 -8.92 -1.43
N ARG A 40 0.07 -9.41 -0.21
CA ARG A 40 -1.00 -10.08 0.55
C ARG A 40 -1.11 -9.44 1.93
N PRO A 41 -2.33 -9.26 2.45
CA PRO A 41 -2.47 -8.80 3.82
C PRO A 41 -1.89 -9.83 4.79
N MET A 42 -1.35 -9.35 5.88
CA MET A 42 -0.83 -10.20 6.95
C MET A 42 -1.90 -11.20 7.38
N TRP A 43 -1.51 -12.46 7.53
CA TRP A 43 -2.39 -13.58 7.91
C TRP A 43 -3.54 -13.91 6.96
N ALA A 44 -3.55 -13.35 5.76
CA ALA A 44 -4.50 -13.81 4.75
C ALA A 44 -4.28 -15.30 4.48
N GLY A 45 -5.32 -16.08 4.70
CA GLY A 45 -5.36 -17.43 4.17
C GLY A 45 -5.24 -17.40 2.64
N GLY A 46 -5.09 -18.55 1.97
CA GLY A 46 -4.87 -18.62 0.52
C GLY A 46 -5.97 -18.05 -0.39
N LYS A 47 -6.80 -17.11 0.09
CA LYS A 47 -7.87 -16.47 -0.67
C LYS A 47 -7.27 -15.49 -1.67
N THR A 48 -7.46 -15.77 -2.95
CA THR A 48 -6.98 -14.94 -4.07
C THR A 48 -7.59 -13.55 -4.11
N GLN A 49 -8.80 -13.36 -3.58
CA GLN A 49 -9.52 -12.07 -3.58
C GLN A 49 -8.86 -10.94 -2.76
N THR A 50 -7.91 -11.28 -1.91
CA THR A 50 -7.19 -10.30 -1.07
C THR A 50 -5.84 -9.91 -1.63
N VAL A 51 -5.46 -10.46 -2.78
CA VAL A 51 -4.16 -10.19 -3.42
C VAL A 51 -4.21 -8.88 -4.17
N ARG A 52 -3.20 -8.06 -3.97
CA ARG A 52 -2.94 -6.86 -4.76
C ARG A 52 -1.59 -6.97 -5.47
N TYR A 53 -1.47 -6.34 -6.62
CA TYR A 53 -0.24 -6.23 -7.38
C TYR A 53 0.28 -4.81 -7.32
N ALA A 54 1.59 -4.65 -7.23
CA ALA A 54 2.25 -3.34 -7.27
C ALA A 54 3.46 -3.41 -8.22
N VAL A 55 3.82 -2.30 -8.83
CA VAL A 55 5.09 -2.21 -9.57
C VAL A 55 6.22 -2.19 -8.55
N GLY A 56 7.16 -3.14 -8.67
CA GLY A 56 8.28 -3.30 -7.73
C GLY A 56 9.26 -2.14 -7.80
N ASP A 57 9.65 -1.77 -9.00
CA ASP A 57 10.63 -0.74 -9.25
C ASP A 57 10.03 0.68 -9.22
N VAL A 58 10.65 1.59 -8.45
CA VAL A 58 10.18 2.98 -8.27
C VAL A 58 10.32 3.78 -9.58
N PHE A 59 11.39 3.53 -10.37
CA PHE A 59 11.58 4.23 -11.64
C PHE A 59 10.50 3.82 -12.64
N LEU A 60 10.21 2.53 -12.79
CA LEU A 60 9.14 2.06 -13.67
C LEU A 60 7.77 2.61 -13.24
N ARG A 61 7.53 2.69 -11.93
CA ARG A 61 6.31 3.29 -11.40
C ARG A 61 6.20 4.77 -11.77
N PHE A 62 7.30 5.53 -11.66
CA PHE A 62 7.40 6.92 -12.09
C PHE A 62 7.19 7.05 -13.60
N TRP A 63 7.87 6.20 -14.37
CA TRP A 63 7.79 6.19 -15.83
C TRP A 63 6.35 6.03 -16.31
N PHE A 64 5.67 4.95 -15.92
CA PHE A 64 4.30 4.68 -16.34
C PHE A 64 3.29 5.73 -15.86
N ARG A 65 3.53 6.32 -14.70
CA ARG A 65 2.61 7.30 -14.12
C ARG A 65 2.72 8.68 -14.76
N TYR A 66 3.92 9.09 -15.13
CA TYR A 66 4.19 10.47 -15.55
C TYR A 66 4.76 10.59 -16.94
N ILE A 67 5.68 9.72 -17.36
CA ILE A 67 6.41 9.89 -18.61
C ILE A 67 5.61 9.33 -19.78
N GLU A 68 5.24 8.06 -19.73
CA GLU A 68 4.50 7.37 -20.80
C GLU A 68 3.18 8.09 -21.13
N LYS A 69 2.40 8.46 -20.12
CA LYS A 69 1.12 9.15 -20.30
C LYS A 69 1.22 10.55 -20.87
N ASN A 70 2.37 11.19 -20.74
CA ASN A 70 2.60 12.56 -21.16
C ASN A 70 3.67 12.65 -22.28
N GLU A 71 3.86 11.57 -23.03
CA GLU A 71 4.84 11.51 -24.12
C GLU A 71 4.68 12.68 -25.11
N MET A 72 3.45 13.03 -25.46
CA MET A 72 3.15 14.17 -26.33
C MET A 72 3.66 15.51 -25.77
N LEU A 73 3.58 15.73 -24.43
CA LEU A 73 4.11 16.94 -23.80
C LEU A 73 5.64 17.00 -23.91
N ILE A 74 6.28 15.84 -23.84
CA ILE A 74 7.74 15.71 -23.99
C ILE A 74 8.15 16.00 -25.43
N GLU A 75 7.46 15.41 -26.41
CA GLU A 75 7.73 15.62 -27.84
C GLU A 75 7.62 17.07 -28.27
N ILE A 76 6.62 17.80 -27.75
CA ILE A 76 6.45 19.23 -28.06
C ILE A 76 7.20 20.18 -27.13
N GLY A 77 8.03 19.65 -26.20
CA GLY A 77 8.88 20.45 -25.31
C GLY A 77 8.14 21.17 -24.17
N GLN A 78 6.92 20.73 -23.81
CA GLN A 78 6.10 21.32 -22.73
C GLN A 78 6.51 20.83 -21.33
N TYR A 79 7.80 20.89 -21.01
CA TYR A 79 8.37 20.38 -19.77
C TYR A 79 7.84 21.07 -18.52
N SER A 80 7.49 22.36 -18.60
CA SER A 80 6.92 23.08 -17.47
C SER A 80 5.54 22.53 -17.07
N LEU A 81 4.72 22.15 -18.05
CA LEU A 81 3.43 21.52 -17.80
C LEU A 81 3.60 20.12 -17.20
N LEU A 82 4.52 19.33 -17.73
CA LEU A 82 4.85 18.02 -17.19
C LEU A 82 5.34 18.13 -15.74
N ALA A 83 6.25 19.07 -15.44
CA ALA A 83 6.73 19.31 -14.10
C ALA A 83 5.60 19.68 -13.13
N LYS A 84 4.62 20.47 -13.58
CA LYS A 84 3.43 20.80 -12.79
C LYS A 84 2.59 19.55 -12.48
N ILE A 85 2.31 18.71 -13.47
CA ILE A 85 1.58 17.45 -13.29
C ILE A 85 2.26 16.57 -12.23
N ILE A 86 3.59 16.43 -12.32
CA ILE A 86 4.37 15.64 -11.36
C ILE A 86 4.27 16.26 -9.97
N THR A 87 4.44 17.57 -9.84
CA THR A 87 4.43 18.27 -8.55
C THR A 87 3.07 18.18 -7.86
N ASP A 88 1.98 18.32 -8.61
CA ASP A 88 0.62 18.28 -8.09
C ASP A 88 0.28 16.88 -7.52
N ASP A 89 0.83 15.81 -8.10
CA ASP A 89 0.60 14.42 -7.66
C ASP A 89 1.73 13.83 -6.80
N TYR A 90 2.83 14.55 -6.63
CA TYR A 90 4.04 14.03 -5.97
C TYR A 90 3.79 13.49 -4.56
N THR A 91 2.90 14.13 -3.82
CA THR A 91 2.54 13.69 -2.46
C THR A 91 1.90 12.31 -2.46
N THR A 92 1.03 12.04 -3.42
CA THR A 92 0.36 10.74 -3.59
C THR A 92 1.37 9.67 -4.02
N PHE A 93 2.17 9.98 -5.03
CA PHE A 93 3.19 9.06 -5.55
C PHE A 93 4.19 8.62 -4.48
N THR A 94 4.67 9.55 -3.67
CA THR A 94 5.70 9.28 -2.66
C THR A 94 5.16 8.65 -1.38
N GLY A 95 3.85 8.63 -1.17
CA GLY A 95 3.24 8.00 0.01
C GLY A 95 3.61 6.50 0.11
N GLU A 96 3.40 5.74 -0.96
CA GLU A 96 3.79 4.32 -1.00
C GLU A 96 5.31 4.11 -0.84
N THR A 97 6.12 5.02 -1.38
CA THR A 97 7.58 4.94 -1.22
C THR A 97 7.98 5.11 0.25
N LEU A 98 7.31 6.01 0.98
CA LEU A 98 7.55 6.23 2.40
C LEU A 98 7.15 5.00 3.25
N GLU A 99 6.02 4.37 2.93
CA GLU A 99 5.62 3.10 3.57
C GLU A 99 6.67 2.00 3.36
N ARG A 100 7.18 1.85 2.13
CA ARG A 100 8.25 0.88 1.81
C ARG A 100 9.52 1.19 2.58
N TYR A 101 9.90 2.47 2.69
CA TYR A 101 11.06 2.91 3.45
C TYR A 101 10.95 2.51 4.93
N PHE A 102 9.82 2.82 5.59
CA PHE A 102 9.64 2.46 6.99
C PHE A 102 9.57 0.95 7.20
N LYS A 103 8.95 0.20 6.30
CA LYS A 103 8.99 -1.27 6.37
C LYS A 103 10.41 -1.82 6.31
N ALA A 104 11.23 -1.32 5.37
CA ALA A 104 12.63 -1.71 5.25
C ALA A 104 13.40 -1.38 6.54
N LYS A 105 13.24 -0.16 7.08
CA LYS A 105 13.88 0.27 8.32
C LYS A 105 13.51 -0.61 9.53
N LEU A 106 12.22 -1.01 9.62
CA LEU A 106 11.77 -1.92 10.68
C LEU A 106 12.33 -3.34 10.49
N ILE A 107 12.46 -3.82 9.26
CA ILE A 107 13.10 -5.11 8.97
C ILE A 107 14.58 -5.08 9.35
N GLU A 108 15.30 -4.03 8.98
CA GLU A 108 16.73 -3.84 9.28
C GLU A 108 17.01 -3.75 10.79
N SER A 109 16.06 -3.26 11.59
CA SER A 109 16.23 -3.19 13.05
C SER A 109 16.35 -4.55 13.73
N MET A 110 15.91 -5.62 13.08
CA MET A 110 15.86 -7.00 13.61
C MET A 110 15.06 -7.15 14.93
N GLU A 111 14.25 -6.16 15.29
CA GLU A 111 13.43 -6.18 16.50
C GLU A 111 12.11 -6.94 16.34
N TYR A 112 11.73 -7.23 15.11
CA TYR A 112 10.42 -7.78 14.76
C TYR A 112 10.55 -9.16 14.13
N ARG A 113 9.69 -10.09 14.54
CA ARG A 113 9.60 -11.43 13.96
C ARG A 113 8.67 -11.51 12.75
N ALA A 114 7.77 -10.53 12.60
CA ALA A 114 6.85 -10.45 11.47
C ALA A 114 6.46 -8.99 11.20
N ILE A 115 6.52 -8.58 9.94
CA ILE A 115 6.14 -7.24 9.48
C ILE A 115 5.32 -7.40 8.22
N GLY A 116 4.22 -6.67 8.10
CA GLY A 116 3.38 -6.68 6.91
C GLY A 116 2.35 -5.57 6.93
N SER A 117 1.55 -5.45 5.87
CA SER A 117 0.37 -4.61 5.82
C SER A 117 -0.88 -5.46 6.04
N TRP A 118 -1.97 -4.82 6.38
CA TRP A 118 -3.24 -5.50 6.48
C TRP A 118 -4.35 -4.67 5.85
N TRP A 119 -5.26 -5.30 5.13
CA TRP A 119 -6.47 -4.69 4.58
C TRP A 119 -7.61 -5.71 4.49
N ASP A 120 -8.83 -5.21 4.56
CA ASP A 120 -10.04 -5.97 4.27
C ASP A 120 -10.72 -5.39 3.01
N PRO A 121 -10.92 -6.21 1.95
CA PRO A 121 -11.53 -5.72 0.71
C PRO A 121 -12.96 -5.21 0.87
N LYS A 122 -13.64 -5.71 1.92
CA LYS A 122 -15.03 -5.32 2.22
C LYS A 122 -15.14 -4.03 3.05
N GLY A 123 -14.01 -3.61 3.68
CA GLY A 123 -14.02 -2.46 4.56
C GLY A 123 -14.96 -2.59 5.75
N TYR A 124 -15.33 -1.46 6.34
CA TYR A 124 -16.24 -1.37 7.47
C TYR A 124 -17.18 -0.15 7.33
N THR A 125 -18.22 -0.14 8.14
CA THR A 125 -19.08 1.04 8.28
C THR A 125 -18.62 1.83 9.50
N ASP A 126 -18.31 3.11 9.32
CA ASP A 126 -17.85 3.99 10.38
C ASP A 126 -19.01 4.38 11.33
N SER A 127 -18.68 5.10 12.41
CA SER A 127 -19.65 5.56 13.41
C SER A 127 -20.72 6.53 12.84
N LYS A 128 -20.51 7.05 11.63
CA LYS A 128 -21.43 7.96 10.94
C LYS A 128 -22.30 7.25 9.89
N GLY A 129 -22.12 5.91 9.72
CA GLY A 129 -22.83 5.11 8.73
C GLY A 129 -22.19 5.10 7.32
N ASN A 130 -21.01 5.69 7.15
CA ASN A 130 -20.34 5.69 5.85
C ASN A 130 -19.48 4.42 5.70
N HIS A 131 -19.47 3.90 4.46
CA HIS A 131 -18.58 2.79 4.14
C HIS A 131 -17.14 3.29 3.98
N GLN A 132 -16.21 2.67 4.73
CA GLN A 132 -14.79 2.98 4.74
C GLN A 132 -13.97 1.77 4.32
N GLN A 133 -12.97 1.99 3.48
CA GLN A 133 -11.91 0.99 3.28
C GLN A 133 -11.05 0.90 4.54
N CYS A 134 -10.68 -0.31 4.94
CA CYS A 134 -9.79 -0.51 6.07
C CYS A 134 -8.46 -1.07 5.60
N GLU A 135 -7.44 -0.25 5.76
CA GLU A 135 -6.04 -0.60 5.52
C GLU A 135 -5.20 -0.11 6.68
N ILE A 136 -4.27 -0.95 7.11
CA ILE A 136 -3.21 -0.64 8.07
C ILE A 136 -1.89 -0.75 7.33
N ASP A 137 -1.16 0.34 7.26
CA ASP A 137 0.06 0.44 6.45
C ASP A 137 1.13 -0.54 6.91
N ILE A 138 1.36 -0.62 8.23
CA ILE A 138 2.31 -1.56 8.80
C ILE A 138 1.78 -2.15 10.10
N ILE A 139 1.83 -3.48 10.20
CA ILE A 139 1.70 -4.23 11.45
C ILE A 139 3.03 -4.94 11.69
N ALA A 140 3.64 -4.69 12.84
CA ALA A 140 4.94 -5.25 13.19
C ALA A 140 4.87 -5.97 14.54
N VAL A 141 5.01 -7.30 14.53
CA VAL A 141 5.00 -8.13 15.73
C VAL A 141 6.43 -8.23 16.26
N ARG A 142 6.66 -7.78 17.50
CA ARG A 142 8.00 -7.79 18.09
C ARG A 142 8.50 -9.21 18.36
N ALA A 143 9.82 -9.36 18.40
CA ALA A 143 10.49 -10.62 18.63
C ALA A 143 10.13 -11.24 20.02
N ASP A 144 9.70 -10.42 21.00
CA ASP A 144 9.24 -10.88 22.31
C ASP A 144 7.90 -11.65 22.29
N ASP A 145 7.21 -11.67 21.15
CA ASP A 145 5.87 -12.26 20.95
C ASP A 145 4.80 -11.76 21.95
N LYS A 146 5.00 -10.58 22.54
CA LYS A 146 4.08 -9.96 23.50
C LYS A 146 3.54 -8.62 23.03
N THR A 147 4.28 -7.95 22.13
CA THR A 147 3.98 -6.60 21.69
C THR A 147 3.77 -6.57 20.17
N VAL A 148 2.80 -5.76 19.73
CA VAL A 148 2.58 -5.47 18.31
C VAL A 148 2.50 -3.96 18.12
N ASP A 149 3.24 -3.45 17.15
CA ASP A 149 3.18 -2.08 16.70
C ASP A 149 2.24 -2.01 15.48
N ILE A 150 1.24 -1.14 15.54
CA ILE A 150 0.27 -0.86 14.50
C ILE A 150 0.55 0.57 14.03
N ILE A 151 0.96 0.72 12.78
CA ILE A 151 1.58 1.96 12.30
C ILE A 151 0.83 2.46 11.07
N GLU A 152 0.43 3.72 11.12
CA GLU A 152 -0.02 4.50 9.98
C GLU A 152 1.14 5.37 9.49
N VAL A 153 1.35 5.44 8.19
CA VAL A 153 2.41 6.25 7.58
C VAL A 153 1.80 7.48 6.93
N LYS A 154 2.27 8.64 7.26
CA LYS A 154 1.85 9.92 6.67
C LYS A 154 3.06 10.76 6.27
N ARG A 155 2.99 11.49 5.17
CA ARG A 155 4.04 12.47 4.84
C ARG A 155 4.11 13.59 5.88
N ASN A 156 2.96 14.10 6.32
CA ASN A 156 2.82 15.07 7.38
C ASN A 156 2.07 14.46 8.55
N ALA A 157 2.70 14.46 9.73
CA ALA A 157 2.13 13.94 10.96
C ALA A 157 0.80 14.62 11.35
N ASP A 158 0.62 15.89 10.99
CA ASP A 158 -0.62 16.66 11.27
C ASP A 158 -1.86 16.07 10.57
N LYS A 159 -1.65 15.26 9.52
CA LYS A 159 -2.73 14.54 8.84
C LYS A 159 -3.12 13.22 9.51
N PHE A 160 -2.44 12.83 10.57
CA PHE A 160 -2.80 11.66 11.35
C PHE A 160 -4.06 11.93 12.18
N SER A 161 -5.04 11.05 12.08
CA SER A 161 -6.27 11.11 12.89
C SER A 161 -6.27 9.96 13.89
N PRO A 162 -6.00 10.21 15.18
CA PRO A 162 -6.04 9.17 16.22
C PRO A 162 -7.40 8.45 16.27
N LYS A 163 -8.50 9.20 16.16
CA LYS A 163 -9.85 8.64 16.20
C LYS A 163 -10.11 7.66 15.04
N LEU A 164 -9.73 8.06 13.80
CA LEU A 164 -9.89 7.17 12.64
C LEU A 164 -9.00 5.93 12.77
N MET A 165 -7.81 6.10 13.31
CA MET A 165 -6.90 4.97 13.55
C MET A 165 -7.44 4.02 14.60
N GLU A 166 -8.08 4.51 15.65
CA GLU A 166 -8.75 3.69 16.66
C GLU A 166 -9.89 2.86 16.04
N GLU A 167 -10.74 3.47 15.21
CA GLU A 167 -11.81 2.75 14.47
C GLU A 167 -11.24 1.64 13.58
N LYS A 168 -10.14 1.92 12.85
CA LYS A 168 -9.43 0.92 12.03
C LYS A 168 -8.87 -0.23 12.89
N VAL A 169 -8.27 0.08 14.03
CA VAL A 169 -7.72 -0.92 14.96
C VAL A 169 -8.81 -1.79 15.54
N ASP A 170 -9.93 -1.22 15.94
CA ASP A 170 -11.07 -1.99 16.47
C ASP A 170 -11.63 -2.95 15.41
N PHE A 171 -11.74 -2.47 14.17
CA PHE A 171 -12.15 -3.33 13.06
C PHE A 171 -11.13 -4.44 12.79
N LEU A 172 -9.82 -4.12 12.74
CA LEU A 172 -8.76 -5.11 12.63
C LEU A 172 -8.87 -6.20 13.71
N LEU A 173 -9.10 -5.80 14.99
CA LEU A 173 -9.24 -6.72 16.11
C LEU A 173 -10.52 -7.57 16.05
N SER A 174 -11.54 -7.10 15.38
CA SER A 174 -12.76 -7.87 15.13
C SER A 174 -12.48 -9.03 14.16
N LYS A 175 -11.60 -8.81 13.17
CA LYS A 175 -11.21 -9.79 12.15
C LYS A 175 -10.06 -10.69 12.61
N GLU A 176 -9.03 -10.11 13.21
CA GLU A 176 -7.80 -10.80 13.60
C GLU A 176 -7.76 -11.02 15.13
N LYS A 177 -8.57 -11.95 15.61
CA LYS A 177 -8.67 -12.28 17.04
C LYS A 177 -7.33 -12.61 17.71
N ARG A 178 -6.36 -13.10 16.93
CA ARG A 178 -4.98 -13.40 17.37
C ARG A 178 -4.26 -12.18 17.94
N LEU A 179 -4.59 -10.98 17.48
CA LEU A 179 -3.99 -9.73 17.96
C LEU A 179 -4.46 -9.33 19.36
N ARG A 180 -5.55 -9.90 19.86
CA ARG A 180 -6.09 -9.54 21.19
C ARG A 180 -5.16 -9.91 22.35
N ARG A 181 -4.27 -10.88 22.15
CA ARG A 181 -3.29 -11.33 23.14
C ARG A 181 -2.08 -10.41 23.28
N TYR A 182 -1.85 -9.51 22.30
CA TYR A 182 -0.69 -8.64 22.30
C TYR A 182 -0.96 -7.32 23.01
N LYS A 183 0.06 -6.79 23.69
CA LYS A 183 0.13 -5.38 24.04
C LYS A 183 0.29 -4.59 22.76
N ARG A 184 -0.57 -3.65 22.49
CA ARG A 184 -0.61 -2.87 21.26
C ARG A 184 0.01 -1.50 21.47
N THR A 185 0.82 -1.07 20.52
CA THR A 185 1.30 0.30 20.40
C THR A 185 0.82 0.84 19.05
N VAL A 186 0.07 1.92 19.05
CA VAL A 186 -0.40 2.61 17.84
C VAL A 186 0.51 3.81 17.61
N LYS A 187 1.05 3.94 16.38
CA LYS A 187 2.02 4.98 16.02
C LYS A 187 1.68 5.61 14.68
N CYS A 188 2.01 6.88 14.53
CA CYS A 188 2.17 7.51 13.23
C CYS A 188 3.68 7.62 12.94
N MET A 189 4.09 7.26 11.74
CA MET A 189 5.44 7.54 11.22
C MET A 189 5.34 8.49 10.04
N SER A 190 6.23 9.47 9.99
CA SER A 190 6.18 10.55 9.01
C SER A 190 7.57 10.93 8.50
N LEU A 191 7.64 11.91 7.58
CA LEU A 191 8.92 12.45 7.11
C LEU A 191 9.79 13.03 8.23
N ALA A 192 9.22 13.37 9.38
CA ALA A 192 9.99 13.82 10.55
C ALA A 192 10.76 12.67 11.24
N ASP A 193 10.44 11.42 10.92
CA ASP A 193 11.05 10.22 11.51
C ASP A 193 12.08 9.53 10.56
N VAL A 194 12.38 10.19 9.42
CA VAL A 194 13.34 9.70 8.40
C VAL A 194 14.79 9.95 8.77
#